data_2aa77b9a15600d1b84a890695df31996
#
_entry.id   2aa77b9a15600d1b84a890695df31996
#
_cell.length_a   1.000
_cell.length_b   1.000
_cell.length_c   1.000
_cell.angle_alpha   90.00
_cell.angle_beta   90.00
_cell.angle_gamma   90.00
#
_symmetry.space_group_name_H-M   'P 1'
#
loop_
_entity.id
_entity.type
_entity.pdbx_description
1 polymer ?
#
loop_
_entity_poly.entity_id
_entity_poly.type
_entity_poly.pdbx_seq_one_letter_code
_entity_poly.pdbx_strand_id
1 'polypeptide(L)'
;MSAIKAVLALASAPIAIGIALWVGFDVEKNDAELPLIHRAEGFVGEQTCKRCHPDQYETWARTFHSTMTQRVDPATVVGRFDGAPVEFYAKVAKPYRDGDRFFMDLPEGETGRRVAEVALAVGSRRYQQYFERVERDSGSVLRRLPILWHIDAKRWMHLNDVFLHADNPEWNAHAAIWNQNCIFCHNTGPRPGYLNQERKNEIVPDAQRSFDSHVASLGIACESCHGPASEHVEAYESVAARYFDHFASSNDTHVVNPARLDHERSTEVCGQCHGQRIPNPVENHYRWRVTGPTYRSGNRLTEHVTPVRIDTKLPGGSGDEFALRFWADGTPRLTAYEYQGITTSPCYEKGTLSCLSCHVMHGGDVRGQLEPEMRGNRACLQCHEDIGKDVQAHTKHDPQSTGSQCMDCHMPRMVFGVVEIHRSHKIENPNPARDAEKGRPNACTLCHLDKSPLWAADKMRELWGDAYVRPKSRPDKAPLDLPDSVASILSGDPVQRVTYAKACGAEGSALVAEDAALVRVALHATLLDAYPSIRWTAQKSLLALESRLATGIEPALRDWRHDGPKGTRESIAKRFLQEFQKRSTNALRAPMPSKLLSPDLGPDLSAIIALLDLQSGRAIHIGE
;
A
#
# COMPACT_ATOMS: atom_id res chain seq x y z
N MET A 1 -11.10 68.83 -15.56
CA MET A 1 -10.88 67.65 -14.69
C MET A 1 -11.22 66.29 -15.37
N SER A 2 -11.79 66.29 -16.54
CA SER A 2 -12.19 65.05 -17.25
C SER A 2 -11.09 64.41 -18.11
N ALA A 3 -10.24 65.21 -18.74
CA ALA A 3 -9.19 64.72 -19.64
C ALA A 3 -7.98 64.09 -18.93
N ILE A 4 -7.67 64.52 -17.72
CA ILE A 4 -6.54 63.99 -16.93
C ILE A 4 -6.89 62.57 -16.36
N LYS A 5 -8.14 62.32 -16.05
CA LYS A 5 -8.58 60.98 -15.59
C LYS A 5 -8.57 59.92 -16.71
N ALA A 6 -8.80 60.33 -17.95
CA ALA A 6 -8.73 59.41 -19.09
C ALA A 6 -7.31 59.03 -19.48
N VAL A 7 -6.36 59.98 -19.35
CA VAL A 7 -4.93 59.71 -19.65
C VAL A 7 -4.30 58.83 -18.57
N LEU A 8 -4.67 58.96 -17.30
CA LEU A 8 -4.21 58.09 -16.22
C LEU A 8 -4.78 56.65 -16.31
N ALA A 9 -5.99 56.49 -16.80
CA ALA A 9 -6.57 55.17 -17.03
C ALA A 9 -5.97 54.44 -18.23
N LEU A 10 -5.56 55.17 -19.28
CA LEU A 10 -4.91 54.58 -20.45
C LEU A 10 -3.41 54.26 -20.22
N ALA A 11 -2.77 54.93 -19.29
CA ALA A 11 -1.35 54.66 -18.93
C ALA A 11 -1.20 53.50 -17.93
N SER A 12 -2.24 53.19 -17.15
CA SER A 12 -2.20 52.06 -16.19
C SER A 12 -2.52 50.70 -16.83
N ALA A 13 -3.24 50.66 -17.95
CA ALA A 13 -3.58 49.43 -18.65
C ALA A 13 -2.33 48.67 -19.19
N PRO A 14 -1.36 49.29 -19.84
CA PRO A 14 -0.17 48.58 -20.30
C PRO A 14 0.75 48.11 -19.17
N ILE A 15 0.75 48.81 -18.01
CA ILE A 15 1.53 48.40 -16.83
C ILE A 15 0.89 47.18 -16.17
N ALA A 16 -0.44 47.14 -16.06
CA ALA A 16 -1.15 45.97 -15.51
C ALA A 16 -1.06 44.72 -16.43
N ILE A 17 -1.09 44.95 -17.76
CA ILE A 17 -0.88 43.88 -18.75
C ILE A 17 0.58 43.40 -18.72
N GLY A 18 1.55 44.34 -18.59
CA GLY A 18 2.96 43.99 -18.46
C GLY A 18 3.28 43.20 -17.19
N ILE A 19 2.66 43.55 -16.04
CA ILE A 19 2.80 42.82 -14.79
C ILE A 19 2.08 41.47 -14.87
N ALA A 20 0.89 41.37 -15.48
CA ALA A 20 0.17 40.11 -15.67
C ALA A 20 0.92 39.17 -16.63
N LEU A 21 1.54 39.70 -17.67
CA LEU A 21 2.40 38.90 -18.57
C LEU A 21 3.71 38.52 -17.89
N TRP A 22 4.29 39.39 -17.06
CA TRP A 22 5.54 39.11 -16.35
C TRP A 22 5.36 38.09 -15.24
N VAL A 23 4.28 38.16 -14.48
CA VAL A 23 3.91 37.14 -13.47
C VAL A 23 3.52 35.80 -14.14
N GLY A 24 2.91 35.84 -15.32
CA GLY A 24 2.63 34.61 -16.10
C GLY A 24 3.89 33.94 -16.65
N PHE A 25 4.90 34.74 -17.05
CA PHE A 25 6.16 34.18 -17.58
C PHE A 25 7.09 33.61 -16.51
N ASP A 26 7.05 34.10 -15.26
CA ASP A 26 7.85 33.51 -14.17
C ASP A 26 7.29 32.19 -13.63
N VAL A 27 6.00 31.95 -13.78
CA VAL A 27 5.40 30.66 -13.41
C VAL A 27 5.79 29.56 -14.41
N GLU A 28 5.99 29.88 -15.69
CA GLU A 28 6.45 28.90 -16.69
C GLU A 28 7.95 28.57 -16.61
N LYS A 29 8.79 29.46 -16.11
CA LYS A 29 10.24 29.22 -16.06
C LYS A 29 10.68 28.20 -15.01
N ASN A 30 9.93 28.03 -13.93
CA ASN A 30 10.22 27.00 -12.91
C ASN A 30 9.69 25.61 -13.27
N ASP A 31 8.92 25.46 -14.34
CA ASP A 31 8.37 24.19 -14.78
C ASP A 31 9.33 23.35 -15.64
N ALA A 32 10.47 23.90 -16.04
CA ALA A 32 11.35 23.29 -17.05
C ALA A 32 12.27 22.16 -16.53
N GLU A 33 12.32 21.86 -15.23
CA GLU A 33 13.38 21.00 -14.67
C GLU A 33 12.92 19.64 -14.09
N LEU A 34 11.64 19.33 -14.05
CA LEU A 34 11.10 18.04 -13.56
C LEU A 34 10.17 17.43 -14.60
N PRO A 35 9.70 16.18 -14.42
CA PRO A 35 8.93 15.53 -15.49
C PRO A 35 7.95 16.55 -16.03
N LEU A 36 8.20 16.94 -17.27
CA LEU A 36 7.52 18.09 -17.86
C LEU A 36 6.03 17.86 -17.80
N ILE A 37 5.30 18.78 -17.16
CA ILE A 37 3.86 18.79 -17.26
C ILE A 37 3.52 19.16 -18.70
N HIS A 38 3.12 18.18 -19.48
CA HIS A 38 2.74 18.34 -20.89
C HIS A 38 1.33 17.84 -21.10
N ARG A 39 0.41 18.77 -21.29
CA ARG A 39 -1.01 18.52 -21.50
C ARG A 39 -1.30 18.30 -22.97
N ALA A 40 -0.94 17.13 -23.48
CA ALA A 40 -1.29 16.66 -24.82
C ALA A 40 -2.56 15.81 -24.79
N GLU A 41 -3.10 15.46 -25.96
CA GLU A 41 -4.20 14.51 -26.12
C GLU A 41 -5.49 14.89 -25.36
N GLY A 42 -5.78 16.18 -25.26
CA GLY A 42 -7.02 16.67 -24.67
C GLY A 42 -6.98 16.87 -23.15
N PHE A 43 -5.84 16.69 -22.47
CA PHE A 43 -5.71 17.02 -21.06
C PHE A 43 -5.64 18.53 -20.85
N VAL A 44 -6.34 19.03 -19.82
CA VAL A 44 -6.42 20.48 -19.50
C VAL A 44 -5.85 20.82 -18.11
N GLY A 45 -5.73 19.82 -17.24
CA GLY A 45 -5.23 19.96 -15.86
C GLY A 45 -6.28 20.44 -14.86
N GLU A 46 -6.05 20.10 -13.60
CA GLU A 46 -6.97 20.29 -12.49
C GLU A 46 -7.32 21.76 -12.20
N GLN A 47 -6.42 22.70 -12.51
CA GLN A 47 -6.70 24.13 -12.30
C GLN A 47 -7.78 24.66 -13.26
N THR A 48 -7.90 24.07 -14.44
CA THR A 48 -9.00 24.38 -15.37
C THR A 48 -10.33 23.93 -14.79
N CYS A 49 -10.39 22.73 -14.19
CA CYS A 49 -11.59 22.18 -13.56
C CYS A 49 -12.06 23.03 -12.36
N LYS A 50 -11.11 23.54 -11.54
CA LYS A 50 -11.38 24.39 -10.38
C LYS A 50 -12.24 25.60 -10.69
N ARG A 51 -12.09 26.16 -11.90
CA ARG A 51 -12.82 27.36 -12.31
C ARG A 51 -14.35 27.19 -12.29
N CYS A 52 -14.83 25.98 -12.56
CA CYS A 52 -16.24 25.67 -12.61
C CYS A 52 -16.69 24.67 -11.52
N HIS A 53 -15.77 23.87 -10.99
CA HIS A 53 -16.00 22.83 -9.98
C HIS A 53 -15.17 23.07 -8.69
N PRO A 54 -15.30 24.26 -8.01
CA PRO A 54 -14.48 24.59 -6.87
C PRO A 54 -14.65 23.62 -5.70
N ASP A 55 -15.88 23.16 -5.41
CA ASP A 55 -16.18 22.27 -4.28
C ASP A 55 -15.55 20.89 -4.48
N GLN A 56 -15.66 20.32 -5.69
CA GLN A 56 -15.04 19.05 -6.05
C GLN A 56 -13.52 19.16 -6.03
N TYR A 57 -12.97 20.28 -6.52
CA TYR A 57 -11.55 20.56 -6.45
C TYR A 57 -11.05 20.61 -5.01
N GLU A 58 -11.72 21.34 -4.12
CA GLU A 58 -11.29 21.49 -2.73
C GLU A 58 -11.33 20.16 -1.97
N THR A 59 -12.35 19.34 -2.20
CA THR A 59 -12.45 18.02 -1.58
C THR A 59 -11.39 17.06 -2.12
N TRP A 60 -11.16 17.04 -3.43
CA TRP A 60 -10.10 16.27 -4.06
C TRP A 60 -8.70 16.71 -3.60
N ALA A 61 -8.43 18.00 -3.51
CA ALA A 61 -7.13 18.55 -3.12
C ALA A 61 -6.67 18.10 -1.71
N ARG A 62 -7.59 17.67 -0.86
CA ARG A 62 -7.29 17.11 0.47
C ARG A 62 -6.99 15.61 0.44
N THR A 63 -7.21 14.92 -0.68
CA THR A 63 -7.01 13.48 -0.79
C THR A 63 -5.54 13.12 -0.98
N PHE A 64 -5.18 11.88 -0.65
CA PHE A 64 -3.84 11.36 -0.97
C PHE A 64 -3.62 11.14 -2.47
N HIS A 65 -4.67 11.13 -3.28
CA HIS A 65 -4.57 11.09 -4.74
C HIS A 65 -3.90 12.37 -5.27
N SER A 66 -4.33 13.54 -4.82
CA SER A 66 -3.77 14.82 -5.27
C SER A 66 -2.30 14.97 -4.89
N THR A 67 -1.88 14.40 -3.76
CA THR A 67 -0.52 14.51 -3.21
C THR A 67 0.33 13.26 -3.45
N MET A 68 -0.11 12.36 -4.35
CA MET A 68 0.58 11.11 -4.61
C MET A 68 1.99 11.30 -5.19
N THR A 69 2.18 12.30 -6.04
CA THR A 69 3.47 12.77 -6.54
C THR A 69 3.50 14.28 -6.44
N GLN A 70 4.55 14.84 -5.85
CA GLN A 70 4.66 16.26 -5.59
C GLN A 70 6.07 16.79 -5.93
N ARG A 71 6.13 18.03 -6.38
CA ARG A 71 7.38 18.78 -6.42
C ARG A 71 7.90 18.97 -5.00
N VAL A 72 9.20 19.09 -4.89
CA VAL A 72 9.87 19.25 -3.60
C VAL A 72 9.93 20.72 -3.25
N ASP A 73 9.23 21.08 -2.19
CA ASP A 73 9.28 22.39 -1.57
C ASP A 73 9.00 22.28 -0.05
N PRO A 74 9.18 23.35 0.74
CA PRO A 74 8.95 23.33 2.18
C PRO A 74 7.53 22.94 2.64
N ALA A 75 6.52 23.08 1.79
CA ALA A 75 5.15 22.73 2.11
C ALA A 75 4.82 21.26 1.77
N THR A 76 5.52 20.67 0.80
CA THR A 76 5.26 19.31 0.31
C THR A 76 6.12 18.24 0.97
N VAL A 77 7.33 18.60 1.45
CA VAL A 77 8.24 17.67 2.13
C VAL A 77 7.85 17.51 3.58
N VAL A 78 7.43 16.31 3.97
CA VAL A 78 7.00 15.99 5.35
C VAL A 78 8.12 15.37 6.20
N GLY A 79 9.19 14.87 5.57
CA GLY A 79 10.36 14.33 6.27
C GLY A 79 11.16 15.39 7.00
N ARG A 80 11.83 14.99 8.08
CA ARG A 80 12.67 15.87 8.88
C ARG A 80 14.06 16.02 8.24
N PHE A 81 14.27 17.07 7.48
CA PHE A 81 15.55 17.43 6.85
C PHE A 81 16.33 18.46 7.70
N ASP A 82 16.58 18.13 8.97
CA ASP A 82 17.21 19.02 9.97
C ASP A 82 18.73 18.82 10.09
N GLY A 83 19.32 17.96 9.27
CA GLY A 83 20.74 17.64 9.31
C GLY A 83 21.14 16.67 10.41
N ALA A 84 20.19 16.15 11.19
CA ALA A 84 20.48 15.10 12.17
C ALA A 84 20.90 13.80 11.47
N PRO A 85 21.98 13.15 11.95
CA PRO A 85 22.40 11.86 11.39
C PRO A 85 21.39 10.77 11.73
N VAL A 86 21.09 9.91 10.77
CA VAL A 86 20.28 8.71 10.94
C VAL A 86 21.10 7.48 10.58
N GLU A 87 21.12 6.51 11.47
CA GLU A 87 21.93 5.31 11.33
C GLU A 87 21.06 4.11 10.97
N PHE A 88 21.46 3.37 9.94
CA PHE A 88 20.89 2.10 9.50
C PHE A 88 22.01 1.13 9.13
N TYR A 89 21.98 -0.10 9.64
CA TYR A 89 22.92 -1.15 9.27
C TYR A 89 24.39 -0.72 9.40
N ALA A 90 24.73 0.00 10.49
CA ALA A 90 26.04 0.58 10.77
C ALA A 90 26.55 1.62 9.74
N LYS A 91 25.67 2.15 8.90
CA LYS A 91 25.94 3.26 7.99
C LYS A 91 25.07 4.46 8.35
N VAL A 92 25.60 5.67 8.11
CA VAL A 92 24.94 6.93 8.49
C VAL A 92 24.51 7.70 7.25
N ALA A 93 23.23 8.06 7.18
CA ALA A 93 22.70 9.05 6.25
C ALA A 93 22.43 10.37 6.99
N LYS A 94 22.48 11.48 6.26
CA LYS A 94 22.19 12.80 6.83
C LYS A 94 21.26 13.59 5.89
N PRO A 95 19.94 13.52 6.09
CA PRO A 95 19.00 14.39 5.39
C PRO A 95 19.11 15.82 5.90
N TYR A 96 19.27 16.78 5.01
CA TYR A 96 19.37 18.20 5.39
C TYR A 96 18.75 19.10 4.34
N ARG A 97 18.48 20.34 4.72
CA ARG A 97 17.90 21.40 3.88
C ARG A 97 18.89 22.57 3.76
N ASP A 98 18.99 23.12 2.57
CA ASP A 98 19.71 24.37 2.30
C ASP A 98 18.79 25.31 1.48
N GLY A 99 18.35 26.40 2.11
CA GLY A 99 17.29 27.23 1.55
C GLY A 99 15.99 26.43 1.35
N ASP A 100 15.47 26.40 0.14
CA ASP A 100 14.28 25.63 -0.25
C ASP A 100 14.62 24.28 -0.89
N ARG A 101 15.90 23.94 -0.98
CA ARG A 101 16.40 22.69 -1.54
C ARG A 101 16.65 21.64 -0.46
N PHE A 102 16.39 20.39 -0.78
CA PHE A 102 16.51 19.26 0.12
C PHE A 102 17.56 18.27 -0.38
N PHE A 103 18.40 17.80 0.54
CA PHE A 103 19.54 16.96 0.22
C PHE A 103 19.63 15.77 1.16
N MET A 104 20.20 14.68 0.67
CA MET A 104 20.61 13.52 1.48
C MET A 104 22.08 13.25 1.27
N ASP A 105 22.90 13.40 2.32
CA ASP A 105 24.26 12.90 2.34
C ASP A 105 24.22 11.41 2.69
N LEU A 106 24.58 10.56 1.75
CA LEU A 106 24.37 9.10 1.77
C LEU A 106 25.68 8.33 1.70
N PRO A 107 25.75 7.14 2.32
CA PRO A 107 26.87 6.22 2.10
C PRO A 107 26.94 5.79 0.64
N GLU A 108 28.16 5.64 0.11
CA GLU A 108 28.45 5.11 -1.22
C GLU A 108 29.60 4.10 -1.14
N GLY A 109 29.38 2.88 -1.66
CA GLY A 109 30.33 1.80 -1.53
C GLY A 109 30.65 1.47 -0.07
N GLU A 110 31.91 1.09 0.21
CA GLU A 110 32.33 0.72 1.57
C GLU A 110 32.62 1.93 2.46
N THR A 111 33.31 2.94 1.95
CA THR A 111 33.80 4.10 2.71
C THR A 111 33.42 5.46 2.11
N GLY A 112 32.89 5.47 0.89
CA GLY A 112 32.54 6.69 0.16
C GLY A 112 31.24 7.32 0.65
N ARG A 113 31.07 8.55 0.25
CA ARG A 113 29.82 9.33 0.47
C ARG A 113 29.45 10.09 -0.79
N ARG A 114 28.16 10.29 -0.99
CA ARG A 114 27.63 11.16 -2.03
C ARG A 114 26.48 12.00 -1.48
N VAL A 115 26.32 13.17 -2.03
CA VAL A 115 25.17 14.04 -1.77
C VAL A 115 24.19 13.92 -2.93
N ALA A 116 22.95 13.55 -2.61
CA ALA A 116 21.85 13.51 -3.55
C ALA A 116 20.89 14.67 -3.28
N GLU A 117 20.56 15.44 -4.30
CA GLU A 117 19.48 16.41 -4.23
C GLU A 117 18.14 15.72 -4.46
N VAL A 118 17.16 16.05 -3.63
CA VAL A 118 15.80 15.53 -3.75
C VAL A 118 15.06 16.30 -4.82
N ALA A 119 14.71 15.66 -5.91
CA ALA A 119 14.02 16.26 -7.04
C ALA A 119 12.49 16.04 -6.98
N LEU A 120 12.04 14.91 -6.42
CA LEU A 120 10.63 14.52 -6.40
C LEU A 120 10.28 13.82 -5.09
N ALA A 121 9.07 14.08 -4.57
CA ALA A 121 8.47 13.38 -3.43
C ALA A 121 7.27 12.55 -3.89
N VAL A 122 7.19 11.29 -3.45
CA VAL A 122 6.13 10.37 -3.82
C VAL A 122 5.52 9.74 -2.58
N GLY A 123 4.18 9.79 -2.49
CA GLY A 123 3.40 9.31 -1.36
C GLY A 123 3.22 10.36 -0.26
N SER A 124 2.07 10.30 0.41
CA SER A 124 1.70 11.29 1.44
C SER A 124 0.85 10.70 2.56
N ARG A 125 0.53 9.41 2.50
CA ARG A 125 -0.35 8.76 3.48
C ARG A 125 0.41 8.07 4.61
N ARG A 126 1.29 7.13 4.27
CA ARG A 126 2.02 6.29 5.24
C ARG A 126 3.50 6.60 5.19
N TYR A 127 3.99 6.78 3.98
CA TYR A 127 5.39 7.06 3.68
C TYR A 127 5.46 8.20 2.69
N GLN A 128 6.55 8.97 2.79
CA GLN A 128 7.00 9.82 1.71
C GLN A 128 8.36 9.32 1.26
N GLN A 129 8.42 8.90 0.01
CA GLN A 129 9.63 8.45 -0.68
C GLN A 129 10.22 9.62 -1.46
N TYR A 130 11.53 9.62 -1.59
CA TYR A 130 12.26 10.69 -2.23
C TYR A 130 13.06 10.17 -3.40
N PHE A 131 13.14 10.97 -4.45
CA PHE A 131 13.82 10.63 -5.69
C PHE A 131 14.81 11.72 -6.05
N GLU A 132 16.01 11.32 -6.49
CA GLU A 132 16.98 12.19 -7.12
C GLU A 132 16.87 12.14 -8.64
N ARG A 133 17.24 13.22 -9.33
CA ARG A 133 17.39 13.22 -10.78
C ARG A 133 18.83 12.88 -11.13
N VAL A 134 19.01 11.90 -11.99
CA VAL A 134 20.31 11.49 -12.51
C VAL A 134 20.33 11.72 -14.00
N GLU A 135 21.19 12.64 -14.45
CA GLU A 135 21.36 12.96 -15.87
C GLU A 135 21.99 11.77 -16.60
N ARG A 136 21.66 11.61 -17.87
CA ARG A 136 22.18 10.63 -18.82
C ARG A 136 22.63 11.36 -20.09
N ASP A 137 23.34 10.68 -20.97
CA ASP A 137 23.77 11.24 -22.27
C ASP A 137 22.58 11.71 -23.10
N SER A 138 21.42 11.03 -22.96
CA SER A 138 20.16 11.44 -23.57
C SER A 138 19.05 11.30 -22.52
N GLY A 139 18.51 12.42 -22.01
CA GLY A 139 17.46 12.41 -21.01
C GLY A 139 17.94 12.17 -19.58
N SER A 140 17.06 11.70 -18.70
CA SER A 140 17.35 11.50 -17.27
C SER A 140 16.60 10.32 -16.68
N VAL A 141 16.96 9.95 -15.45
CA VAL A 141 16.16 9.05 -14.61
C VAL A 141 15.89 9.69 -13.26
N LEU A 142 14.69 9.46 -12.73
CA LEU A 142 14.35 9.74 -11.35
C LEU A 142 14.54 8.46 -10.55
N ARG A 143 15.62 8.43 -9.73
CA ARG A 143 16.04 7.26 -8.98
C ARG A 143 15.63 7.39 -7.52
N ARG A 144 14.97 6.36 -6.98
CA ARG A 144 14.55 6.31 -5.58
C ARG A 144 15.75 6.31 -4.64
N LEU A 145 15.70 7.17 -3.63
CA LEU A 145 16.69 7.24 -2.56
C LEU A 145 16.45 6.14 -1.51
N PRO A 146 17.49 5.67 -0.82
CA PRO A 146 17.44 4.45 0.01
C PRO A 146 16.70 4.59 1.33
N ILE A 147 16.36 5.80 1.74
CA ILE A 147 15.60 6.09 2.95
C ILE A 147 14.34 6.88 2.63
N LEU A 148 13.30 6.61 3.41
CA LEU A 148 12.01 7.26 3.32
C LEU A 148 11.54 7.74 4.69
N TRP A 149 10.57 8.64 4.70
CA TRP A 149 9.93 9.12 5.92
C TRP A 149 8.65 8.35 6.22
N HIS A 150 8.58 7.70 7.38
CA HIS A 150 7.35 7.09 7.88
C HIS A 150 6.53 8.15 8.60
N ILE A 151 5.37 8.50 8.04
CA ILE A 151 4.56 9.66 8.44
C ILE A 151 3.98 9.45 9.85
N ASP A 152 3.33 8.34 10.11
CA ASP A 152 2.70 8.07 11.42
C ASP A 152 3.74 7.85 12.54
N ALA A 153 4.85 7.18 12.23
CA ALA A 153 5.93 6.95 13.20
C ALA A 153 6.86 8.16 13.36
N LYS A 154 6.74 9.18 12.49
CA LYS A 154 7.57 10.40 12.47
C LYS A 154 9.07 10.10 12.53
N ARG A 155 9.51 9.16 11.70
CA ARG A 155 10.91 8.71 11.66
C ARG A 155 11.36 8.36 10.25
N TRP A 156 12.67 8.45 10.01
CA TRP A 156 13.31 7.86 8.85
C TRP A 156 13.31 6.33 8.96
N MET A 157 13.14 5.66 7.83
CA MET A 157 13.27 4.22 7.68
C MET A 157 14.09 3.90 6.43
N HIS A 158 14.91 2.87 6.51
CA HIS A 158 15.59 2.33 5.34
C HIS A 158 14.61 1.49 4.50
N LEU A 159 14.78 1.43 3.19
CA LEU A 159 13.89 0.67 2.31
C LEU A 159 13.85 -0.83 2.64
N ASN A 160 14.96 -1.40 3.15
CA ASN A 160 14.97 -2.79 3.64
C ASN A 160 13.97 -3.03 4.78
N ASP A 161 13.69 -2.00 5.59
CA ASP A 161 12.80 -2.13 6.75
C ASP A 161 11.32 -2.11 6.36
N VAL A 162 11.02 -1.57 5.20
CA VAL A 162 9.63 -1.38 4.74
C VAL A 162 9.21 -2.38 3.67
N PHE A 163 10.16 -2.86 2.84
CA PHE A 163 9.88 -3.95 1.92
C PHE A 163 10.03 -5.30 2.64
N LEU A 164 9.22 -6.27 2.26
CA LEU A 164 9.27 -7.61 2.82
C LEU A 164 10.44 -8.40 2.20
N HIS A 165 11.65 -8.00 2.58
CA HIS A 165 12.91 -8.55 2.09
C HIS A 165 13.83 -8.89 3.26
N ALA A 166 14.63 -9.94 3.12
CA ALA A 166 15.64 -10.29 4.12
C ALA A 166 16.73 -9.21 4.23
N ASP A 167 17.49 -9.20 5.34
CA ASP A 167 18.63 -8.32 5.51
C ASP A 167 19.52 -8.33 4.26
N ASN A 168 19.78 -7.16 3.69
CA ASN A 168 20.59 -6.98 2.51
C ASN A 168 21.78 -6.06 2.82
N PRO A 169 23.02 -6.47 2.54
CA PRO A 169 24.18 -5.63 2.75
C PRO A 169 24.25 -4.43 1.80
N GLU A 170 23.56 -4.49 0.67
CA GLU A 170 23.54 -3.39 -0.31
C GLU A 170 22.55 -2.31 0.08
N TRP A 171 23.07 -1.14 0.42
CA TRP A 171 22.28 0.02 0.82
C TRP A 171 21.28 0.50 -0.24
N ASN A 172 21.60 0.30 -1.51
CA ASN A 172 20.76 0.72 -2.64
C ASN A 172 20.00 -0.45 -3.30
N ALA A 173 19.88 -1.58 -2.63
CA ALA A 173 19.24 -2.80 -3.17
C ALA A 173 17.81 -2.58 -3.69
N HIS A 174 17.10 -1.59 -3.15
CA HIS A 174 15.73 -1.25 -3.53
C HIS A 174 15.65 0.05 -4.36
N ALA A 175 16.74 0.45 -5.00
CA ALA A 175 16.68 1.56 -5.96
C ALA A 175 15.68 1.21 -7.08
N ALA A 176 14.74 2.10 -7.31
CA ALA A 176 13.75 1.96 -8.37
C ALA A 176 13.78 3.21 -9.24
N ILE A 177 13.48 3.05 -10.52
CA ILE A 177 13.35 4.15 -11.48
C ILE A 177 11.89 4.55 -11.55
N TRP A 178 11.58 5.77 -11.10
CA TRP A 178 10.22 6.31 -11.12
C TRP A 178 9.62 6.32 -12.52
N ASN A 179 10.41 6.68 -13.52
CA ASN A 179 10.00 6.80 -14.92
C ASN A 179 9.43 5.52 -15.54
N GLN A 180 9.78 4.35 -15.01
CA GLN A 180 9.30 3.06 -15.53
C GLN A 180 8.37 2.30 -14.59
N ASN A 181 8.21 2.77 -13.35
CA ASN A 181 7.39 2.10 -12.32
C ASN A 181 6.30 3.04 -11.78
N CYS A 182 6.68 3.99 -10.94
CA CYS A 182 5.74 4.83 -10.19
C CYS A 182 4.90 5.74 -11.09
N ILE A 183 5.45 6.16 -12.23
CA ILE A 183 4.82 7.11 -13.16
C ILE A 183 3.41 6.65 -13.60
N PHE A 184 3.20 5.34 -13.76
CA PHE A 184 1.95 4.79 -14.31
C PHE A 184 0.74 4.90 -13.40
N CYS A 185 0.95 4.85 -12.07
CA CYS A 185 -0.13 4.81 -11.09
C CYS A 185 -0.13 6.01 -10.13
N HIS A 186 0.91 6.85 -10.18
CA HIS A 186 1.08 7.96 -9.27
C HIS A 186 0.94 9.32 -9.96
N ASN A 187 0.54 9.34 -11.24
CA ASN A 187 0.38 10.56 -12.03
C ASN A 187 -0.77 10.44 -13.02
N THR A 188 -1.22 11.59 -13.50
CA THR A 188 -2.26 11.72 -14.53
C THR A 188 -1.61 11.82 -15.91
N GLY A 189 -2.13 11.07 -16.89
CA GLY A 189 -1.65 11.09 -18.27
C GLY A 189 -0.15 10.75 -18.40
N PRO A 190 0.33 9.63 -17.83
CA PRO A 190 1.75 9.32 -17.80
C PRO A 190 2.30 8.98 -19.20
N ARG A 191 3.42 9.57 -19.56
CA ARG A 191 4.21 9.27 -20.75
C ARG A 191 5.67 9.04 -20.32
N PRO A 192 6.11 7.80 -20.13
CA PRO A 192 7.46 7.51 -19.62
C PRO A 192 8.57 8.05 -20.51
N GLY A 193 8.39 8.04 -21.82
CA GLY A 193 9.36 8.60 -22.76
C GLY A 193 10.68 7.82 -22.79
N TYR A 194 10.62 6.49 -22.79
CA TYR A 194 11.81 5.65 -22.84
C TYR A 194 12.59 5.89 -24.13
N LEU A 195 13.87 6.21 -24.03
CA LEU A 195 14.71 6.65 -25.13
C LEU A 195 15.61 5.55 -25.71
N ASN A 196 15.90 4.51 -24.95
CA ASN A 196 16.78 3.45 -25.44
C ASN A 196 16.06 2.55 -26.44
N GLN A 197 16.72 2.30 -27.58
CA GLN A 197 16.24 1.31 -28.56
C GLN A 197 16.66 -0.09 -28.08
N GLU A 198 15.68 -0.90 -27.74
CA GLU A 198 15.93 -2.32 -27.41
C GLU A 198 15.95 -3.13 -28.69
N ARG A 199 17.04 -3.85 -28.94
CA ARG A 199 17.05 -4.92 -29.94
C ARG A 199 16.22 -6.09 -29.40
N LYS A 200 15.59 -6.85 -30.26
CA LYS A 200 14.80 -8.03 -29.89
C LYS A 200 15.63 -8.93 -28.97
N ASN A 201 15.18 -9.14 -27.73
CA ASN A 201 15.84 -9.92 -26.67
C ASN A 201 17.04 -9.26 -25.95
N GLU A 202 17.27 -7.96 -26.12
CA GLU A 202 18.30 -7.24 -25.38
C GLU A 202 17.63 -6.46 -24.22
N ILE A 203 18.00 -6.79 -22.99
CA ILE A 203 17.55 -6.06 -21.80
C ILE A 203 18.58 -4.98 -21.49
N VAL A 204 18.21 -3.72 -21.66
CA VAL A 204 19.07 -2.60 -21.25
C VAL A 204 19.14 -2.56 -19.73
N PRO A 205 20.35 -2.64 -19.12
CA PRO A 205 20.52 -2.52 -17.68
C PRO A 205 19.99 -1.19 -17.14
N ASP A 206 19.44 -1.19 -15.92
CA ASP A 206 18.86 0.02 -15.29
C ASP A 206 19.84 1.20 -15.28
N ALA A 207 21.13 0.94 -15.10
CA ALA A 207 22.19 1.95 -15.11
C ALA A 207 22.32 2.69 -16.45
N GLN A 208 21.85 2.09 -17.56
CA GLN A 208 21.94 2.65 -18.92
C GLN A 208 20.62 3.17 -19.44
N ARG A 209 19.51 2.95 -18.70
CA ARG A 209 18.19 3.45 -19.11
C ARG A 209 18.13 4.95 -19.02
N SER A 210 17.44 5.55 -19.99
CA SER A 210 17.16 6.99 -20.03
C SER A 210 15.76 7.27 -20.52
N PHE A 211 15.21 8.39 -20.06
CA PHE A 211 13.81 8.76 -20.29
C PHE A 211 13.70 10.26 -20.53
N ASP A 212 12.70 10.63 -21.35
CA ASP A 212 12.15 11.97 -21.48
C ASP A 212 10.68 11.92 -21.06
N SER A 213 10.48 11.89 -19.73
CA SER A 213 9.17 11.62 -19.15
C SER A 213 8.30 12.85 -19.04
N HIS A 214 7.02 12.67 -19.40
CA HIS A 214 5.99 13.69 -19.30
C HIS A 214 4.77 13.17 -18.53
N VAL A 215 4.03 14.07 -17.90
CA VAL A 215 2.74 13.80 -17.25
C VAL A 215 1.78 14.94 -17.54
N ALA A 216 0.49 14.70 -17.58
CA ALA A 216 -0.51 15.76 -17.70
C ALA A 216 -0.66 16.56 -16.40
N SER A 217 -0.59 15.84 -15.25
CA SER A 217 -0.51 16.43 -13.91
C SER A 217 0.25 15.50 -12.97
N LEU A 218 0.98 16.09 -12.01
CA LEU A 218 1.55 15.34 -10.89
C LEU A 218 0.41 14.88 -9.96
N GLY A 219 0.55 13.67 -9.41
CA GLY A 219 -0.52 13.04 -8.64
C GLY A 219 -1.69 12.59 -9.52
N ILE A 220 -2.72 12.07 -8.86
CA ILE A 220 -3.93 11.58 -9.52
C ILE A 220 -4.96 12.71 -9.53
N ALA A 221 -5.00 13.46 -10.64
CA ALA A 221 -5.90 14.58 -10.84
C ALA A 221 -7.24 14.16 -11.44
N CYS A 222 -8.12 15.12 -11.63
CA CYS A 222 -9.51 14.94 -12.10
C CYS A 222 -9.60 14.02 -13.34
N GLU A 223 -8.74 14.26 -14.32
CA GLU A 223 -8.75 13.57 -15.62
C GLU A 223 -8.27 12.11 -15.56
N SER A 224 -7.68 11.66 -14.44
CA SER A 224 -7.42 10.23 -14.24
C SER A 224 -8.71 9.41 -14.10
N CYS A 225 -9.76 10.01 -13.55
CA CYS A 225 -11.05 9.37 -13.33
C CYS A 225 -12.10 9.80 -14.36
N HIS A 226 -12.02 11.06 -14.83
CA HIS A 226 -13.01 11.65 -15.72
C HIS A 226 -12.61 11.63 -17.21
N GLY A 227 -11.35 11.27 -17.51
CA GLY A 227 -10.79 11.33 -18.86
C GLY A 227 -10.34 12.73 -19.26
N PRO A 228 -9.65 12.87 -20.41
CA PRO A 228 -9.26 14.16 -20.97
C PRO A 228 -10.47 15.08 -21.19
N ALA A 229 -10.37 16.34 -20.80
CA ALA A 229 -11.52 17.22 -20.66
C ALA A 229 -11.54 18.43 -21.61
N SER A 230 -10.70 18.48 -22.65
CA SER A 230 -10.66 19.63 -23.57
C SER A 230 -12.00 19.88 -24.26
N GLU A 231 -12.66 18.83 -24.78
CA GLU A 231 -13.96 18.93 -25.44
C GLU A 231 -15.05 19.42 -24.47
N HIS A 232 -15.02 18.95 -23.21
CA HIS A 232 -15.91 19.42 -22.16
C HIS A 232 -15.70 20.92 -21.90
N VAL A 233 -14.46 21.36 -21.76
CA VAL A 233 -14.14 22.77 -21.50
C VAL A 233 -14.62 23.65 -22.66
N GLU A 234 -14.37 23.24 -23.92
CA GLU A 234 -14.83 23.94 -25.10
C GLU A 234 -16.37 24.03 -25.17
N ALA A 235 -17.08 22.91 -24.91
CA ALA A 235 -18.55 22.86 -24.93
C ALA A 235 -19.17 23.79 -23.88
N TYR A 236 -18.53 23.94 -22.72
CA TYR A 236 -19.05 24.73 -21.60
C TYR A 236 -18.28 26.03 -21.33
N GLU A 237 -17.53 26.55 -22.30
CA GLU A 237 -16.79 27.81 -22.14
C GLU A 237 -17.74 28.99 -21.91
N SER A 238 -18.85 29.06 -22.62
CA SER A 238 -19.82 30.15 -22.46
C SER A 238 -20.80 29.92 -21.31
N VAL A 239 -21.18 30.99 -20.61
CA VAL A 239 -22.20 30.96 -19.55
C VAL A 239 -23.55 30.48 -20.10
N ALA A 240 -23.89 30.88 -21.34
CA ALA A 240 -25.13 30.46 -21.98
C ALA A 240 -25.17 28.94 -22.20
N ALA A 241 -24.08 28.31 -22.69
CA ALA A 241 -24.03 26.88 -22.88
C ALA A 241 -24.27 26.14 -21.55
N ARG A 242 -23.58 26.55 -20.48
CA ARG A 242 -23.76 25.97 -19.13
C ARG A 242 -25.20 26.10 -18.63
N TYR A 243 -25.82 27.25 -18.86
CA TYR A 243 -27.20 27.50 -18.45
C TYR A 243 -28.20 26.64 -19.21
N PHE A 244 -28.07 26.55 -20.54
CA PHE A 244 -28.96 25.73 -21.37
C PHE A 244 -28.85 24.26 -21.05
N ASP A 245 -27.65 23.72 -20.84
CA ASP A 245 -27.43 22.31 -20.48
C ASP A 245 -28.06 21.97 -19.12
N HIS A 246 -27.96 22.86 -18.14
CA HIS A 246 -28.57 22.68 -16.82
C HIS A 246 -30.11 22.49 -16.91
N PHE A 247 -30.78 23.19 -17.84
CA PHE A 247 -32.20 23.04 -18.05
C PHE A 247 -32.58 21.95 -19.04
N ALA A 248 -31.72 21.63 -19.98
CA ALA A 248 -31.97 20.59 -20.97
C ALA A 248 -31.86 19.17 -20.38
N SER A 249 -31.34 19.04 -19.17
CA SER A 249 -31.06 17.74 -18.54
C SER A 249 -30.26 16.80 -19.45
N SER A 250 -29.44 17.36 -20.35
CA SER A 250 -28.60 16.58 -21.23
C SER A 250 -27.47 15.95 -20.40
N ASN A 251 -27.16 14.69 -20.66
CA ASN A 251 -25.97 14.09 -20.07
C ASN A 251 -24.76 14.56 -20.86
N ASP A 252 -23.83 15.25 -20.21
CA ASP A 252 -22.53 15.53 -20.81
C ASP A 252 -21.86 14.22 -21.19
N THR A 253 -21.50 14.09 -22.46
CA THR A 253 -20.82 12.92 -23.03
C THR A 253 -19.34 13.16 -23.26
N HIS A 254 -18.83 14.39 -23.01
CA HIS A 254 -17.43 14.76 -23.25
C HIS A 254 -16.51 14.34 -22.11
N VAL A 255 -17.05 14.11 -20.90
CA VAL A 255 -16.32 13.57 -19.75
C VAL A 255 -17.06 12.41 -19.12
N VAL A 256 -16.31 11.51 -18.53
CA VAL A 256 -16.86 10.33 -17.86
C VAL A 256 -17.22 10.68 -16.42
N ASN A 257 -18.41 10.27 -15.97
CA ASN A 257 -18.75 10.21 -14.56
C ASN A 257 -18.75 8.73 -14.11
N PRO A 258 -17.75 8.28 -13.35
CA PRO A 258 -17.64 6.87 -12.94
C PRO A 258 -18.88 6.34 -12.20
N ALA A 259 -19.62 7.20 -11.49
CA ALA A 259 -20.86 6.82 -10.78
C ALA A 259 -22.05 6.55 -11.72
N ARG A 260 -21.97 6.96 -13.00
CA ARG A 260 -23.02 6.73 -14.01
C ARG A 260 -22.70 5.55 -14.94
N LEU A 261 -21.54 4.94 -14.80
CA LEU A 261 -21.15 3.73 -15.54
C LEU A 261 -21.80 2.49 -14.92
N ASP A 262 -21.87 1.41 -15.67
CA ASP A 262 -22.12 0.10 -15.08
C ASP A 262 -21.03 -0.24 -14.05
N HIS A 263 -21.34 -1.16 -13.14
CA HIS A 263 -20.44 -1.48 -12.02
C HIS A 263 -19.06 -1.98 -12.46
N GLU A 264 -18.99 -2.66 -13.61
CA GLU A 264 -17.74 -3.17 -14.16
C GLU A 264 -16.85 -2.01 -14.62
N ARG A 265 -17.34 -1.15 -15.55
CA ARG A 265 -16.57 0.01 -16.03
C ARG A 265 -16.27 1.01 -14.93
N SER A 266 -17.20 1.21 -13.99
CA SER A 266 -16.96 2.03 -12.79
C SER A 266 -15.77 1.50 -11.97
N THR A 267 -15.70 0.18 -11.76
CA THR A 267 -14.59 -0.47 -11.05
C THR A 267 -13.28 -0.42 -11.85
N GLU A 268 -13.34 -0.53 -13.17
CA GLU A 268 -12.21 -0.47 -14.09
C GLU A 268 -11.49 0.88 -14.06
N VAL A 269 -12.20 1.98 -13.79
CA VAL A 269 -11.58 3.30 -13.58
C VAL A 269 -10.59 3.26 -12.41
N CYS A 270 -10.92 2.57 -11.33
CA CYS A 270 -9.99 2.39 -10.20
C CYS A 270 -8.92 1.33 -10.52
N GLY A 271 -9.31 0.28 -11.23
CA GLY A 271 -8.47 -0.86 -11.60
C GLY A 271 -7.26 -0.49 -12.47
N GLN A 272 -7.31 0.64 -13.17
CA GLN A 272 -6.16 1.14 -13.94
C GLN A 272 -4.92 1.41 -13.07
N CYS A 273 -5.10 1.64 -11.75
CA CYS A 273 -4.02 1.87 -10.79
C CYS A 273 -4.06 0.88 -9.61
N HIS A 274 -5.24 0.55 -9.09
CA HIS A 274 -5.44 -0.37 -7.97
C HIS A 274 -5.49 -1.85 -8.39
N GLY A 275 -4.73 -2.20 -9.44
CA GLY A 275 -4.57 -3.55 -9.94
C GLY A 275 -3.28 -3.72 -10.71
N GLN A 276 -2.53 -4.79 -10.41
CA GLN A 276 -1.37 -5.15 -11.22
C GLN A 276 -1.81 -5.64 -12.60
N ARG A 277 -1.15 -5.17 -13.64
CA ARG A 277 -1.53 -5.40 -15.02
C ARG A 277 -0.34 -5.42 -15.95
N ILE A 278 -0.51 -6.06 -17.08
CA ILE A 278 0.41 -6.00 -18.23
C ILE A 278 -0.35 -5.45 -19.44
N PRO A 279 0.33 -4.84 -20.40
CA PRO A 279 -0.33 -4.38 -21.63
C PRO A 279 -1.07 -5.50 -22.37
N ASN A 280 -2.17 -5.18 -23.00
CA ASN A 280 -2.89 -6.08 -23.90
C ASN A 280 -2.92 -5.49 -25.33
N PRO A 281 -2.34 -6.15 -26.35
CA PRO A 281 -1.50 -7.35 -26.20
C PRO A 281 -0.16 -7.03 -25.54
N VAL A 282 0.48 -8.06 -24.95
CA VAL A 282 1.72 -7.90 -24.15
C VAL A 282 2.89 -7.33 -24.97
N GLU A 283 2.89 -7.55 -26.28
CA GLU A 283 3.86 -6.98 -27.23
C GLU A 283 3.88 -5.44 -27.21
N ASN A 284 2.83 -4.81 -26.72
CA ASN A 284 2.76 -3.37 -26.51
C ASN A 284 3.62 -2.88 -25.32
N HIS A 285 4.33 -3.77 -24.61
CA HIS A 285 5.15 -3.41 -23.45
C HIS A 285 6.18 -2.31 -23.77
N TYR A 286 6.86 -2.41 -24.91
CA TYR A 286 7.80 -1.37 -25.34
C TYR A 286 7.07 -0.04 -25.61
N ARG A 287 5.94 -0.10 -26.33
CA ARG A 287 5.13 1.09 -26.61
C ARG A 287 4.68 1.78 -25.32
N TRP A 288 4.27 1.01 -24.31
CA TRP A 288 3.89 1.56 -23.01
C TRP A 288 5.03 2.32 -22.35
N ARG A 289 6.25 1.82 -22.45
CA ARG A 289 7.44 2.50 -21.92
C ARG A 289 7.78 3.79 -22.68
N VAL A 290 7.33 3.94 -23.91
CA VAL A 290 7.52 5.16 -24.71
C VAL A 290 6.36 6.13 -24.54
N THR A 291 5.14 5.70 -24.86
CA THR A 291 3.96 6.60 -24.95
C THR A 291 2.99 6.53 -23.77
N GLY A 292 3.18 5.58 -22.84
CA GLY A 292 2.26 5.35 -21.75
C GLY A 292 1.05 4.47 -22.10
N PRO A 293 0.14 4.26 -21.12
CA PRO A 293 -1.07 3.46 -21.27
C PRO A 293 -2.06 4.08 -22.25
N THR A 294 -2.76 3.22 -22.97
CA THR A 294 -3.81 3.63 -23.94
C THR A 294 -5.21 3.66 -23.33
N TYR A 295 -5.40 3.12 -22.13
CA TYR A 295 -6.69 3.15 -21.45
C TYR A 295 -7.14 4.59 -21.16
N ARG A 296 -8.41 4.84 -21.35
CA ARG A 296 -9.09 6.07 -20.92
C ARG A 296 -10.33 5.69 -20.12
N SER A 297 -10.60 6.44 -19.05
CA SER A 297 -11.76 6.21 -18.20
C SER A 297 -13.05 6.11 -19.00
N GLY A 298 -13.87 5.11 -18.67
CA GLY A 298 -15.10 4.79 -19.41
C GLY A 298 -14.94 3.71 -20.51
N ASN A 299 -13.72 3.43 -20.97
CA ASN A 299 -13.46 2.28 -21.84
C ASN A 299 -13.48 0.97 -21.01
N ARG A 300 -13.45 -0.18 -21.69
CA ARG A 300 -13.18 -1.47 -21.06
C ARG A 300 -11.68 -1.61 -20.79
N LEU A 301 -11.29 -1.72 -19.52
CA LEU A 301 -9.90 -1.82 -19.13
C LEU A 301 -9.21 -3.05 -19.76
N THR A 302 -9.92 -4.16 -19.86
CA THR A 302 -9.41 -5.43 -20.40
C THR A 302 -9.11 -5.39 -21.91
N GLU A 303 -9.59 -4.40 -22.65
CA GLU A 303 -9.19 -4.17 -24.04
C GLU A 303 -7.78 -3.57 -24.15
N HIS A 304 -7.30 -2.92 -23.11
CA HIS A 304 -6.02 -2.22 -23.06
C HIS A 304 -4.97 -2.95 -22.23
N VAL A 305 -5.41 -3.72 -21.23
CA VAL A 305 -4.53 -4.43 -20.29
C VAL A 305 -5.07 -5.82 -19.96
N THR A 306 -4.17 -6.71 -19.56
CA THR A 306 -4.50 -7.97 -18.89
C THR A 306 -4.22 -7.81 -17.41
N PRO A 307 -5.25 -7.82 -16.54
CA PRO A 307 -5.06 -7.87 -15.10
C PRO A 307 -4.30 -9.14 -14.70
N VAL A 308 -3.24 -8.98 -13.91
CA VAL A 308 -2.40 -10.10 -13.50
C VAL A 308 -3.17 -11.03 -12.56
N ARG A 309 -3.14 -12.33 -12.84
CA ARG A 309 -3.69 -13.42 -12.05
C ARG A 309 -2.59 -14.43 -11.73
N ILE A 310 -2.89 -15.40 -10.86
CA ILE A 310 -1.92 -16.44 -10.46
C ILE A 310 -1.39 -17.25 -11.66
N ASP A 311 -2.21 -17.44 -12.67
CA ASP A 311 -1.96 -18.21 -13.90
C ASP A 311 -1.67 -17.34 -15.12
N THR A 312 -1.49 -16.03 -14.96
CA THR A 312 -1.13 -15.13 -16.05
C THR A 312 0.26 -15.49 -16.59
N LYS A 313 0.33 -15.74 -17.89
CA LYS A 313 1.55 -16.13 -18.61
C LYS A 313 2.16 -14.97 -19.37
N LEU A 314 3.47 -14.82 -19.25
CA LEU A 314 4.24 -13.97 -20.15
C LEU A 314 4.69 -14.77 -21.40
N PRO A 315 4.89 -14.13 -22.55
CA PRO A 315 5.44 -14.79 -23.72
C PRO A 315 6.79 -15.44 -23.41
N GLY A 316 6.88 -16.77 -23.65
CA GLY A 316 8.08 -17.55 -23.32
C GLY A 316 8.29 -17.84 -21.84
N GLY A 317 7.35 -17.45 -20.97
CA GLY A 317 7.42 -17.70 -19.55
C GLY A 317 6.93 -19.10 -19.15
N SER A 318 7.22 -19.48 -17.90
CA SER A 318 6.83 -20.76 -17.27
C SER A 318 5.34 -20.80 -16.89
N GLY A 319 4.72 -19.62 -16.69
CA GLY A 319 3.33 -19.46 -16.26
C GLY A 319 3.16 -19.41 -14.73
N ASP A 320 4.25 -19.31 -13.98
CA ASP A 320 4.27 -19.12 -12.53
C ASP A 320 4.95 -17.80 -12.08
N GLU A 321 5.21 -16.89 -13.03
CA GLU A 321 5.92 -15.64 -12.79
C GLU A 321 5.21 -14.75 -11.73
N PHE A 322 3.91 -14.90 -11.63
CA PHE A 322 3.10 -14.13 -10.69
C PHE A 322 2.60 -14.94 -9.49
N ALA A 323 2.93 -16.25 -9.43
CA ALA A 323 2.39 -17.15 -8.41
C ALA A 323 2.64 -16.68 -6.97
N LEU A 324 3.81 -16.06 -6.70
CA LEU A 324 4.16 -15.55 -5.37
C LEU A 324 3.35 -14.32 -4.92
N ARG A 325 2.58 -13.73 -5.82
CA ARG A 325 1.72 -12.56 -5.54
C ARG A 325 0.32 -12.94 -5.12
N PHE A 326 0.02 -14.24 -5.16
CA PHE A 326 -1.28 -14.81 -4.83
C PHE A 326 -1.11 -15.97 -3.83
N TRP A 327 -2.15 -16.22 -3.06
CA TRP A 327 -2.30 -17.48 -2.36
C TRP A 327 -2.61 -18.59 -3.37
N ALA A 328 -2.41 -19.86 -2.97
CA ALA A 328 -2.57 -21.00 -3.88
C ALA A 328 -3.99 -21.21 -4.43
N ASP A 329 -4.96 -20.42 -3.98
CA ASP A 329 -6.34 -20.39 -4.51
C ASP A 329 -6.59 -19.18 -5.44
N GLY A 330 -5.54 -18.42 -5.78
CA GLY A 330 -5.64 -17.23 -6.62
C GLY A 330 -6.07 -15.95 -5.89
N THR A 331 -6.28 -15.99 -4.57
CA THR A 331 -6.56 -14.79 -3.78
C THR A 331 -5.31 -13.91 -3.70
N PRO A 332 -5.41 -12.61 -3.98
CA PRO A 332 -4.29 -11.69 -3.81
C PRO A 332 -3.71 -11.72 -2.39
N ARG A 333 -2.38 -11.70 -2.28
CA ARG A 333 -1.69 -11.71 -0.99
C ARG A 333 -0.81 -10.49 -0.73
N LEU A 334 -0.60 -9.66 -1.75
CA LEU A 334 0.21 -8.45 -1.71
C LEU A 334 -0.62 -7.23 -2.11
N THR A 335 -0.03 -6.05 -1.95
CA THR A 335 -0.65 -4.75 -2.26
C THR A 335 -0.89 -4.52 -3.76
N ALA A 336 -1.69 -3.50 -4.06
CA ALA A 336 -2.07 -3.09 -5.42
C ALA A 336 -2.77 -4.20 -6.23
N TYR A 337 -3.58 -5.02 -5.54
CA TYR A 337 -4.42 -6.07 -6.14
C TYR A 337 -5.87 -5.96 -5.67
N GLU A 338 -6.31 -4.78 -5.26
CA GLU A 338 -7.69 -4.52 -4.81
C GLU A 338 -8.68 -4.85 -5.93
N TYR A 339 -8.37 -4.44 -7.17
CA TYR A 339 -9.16 -4.75 -8.36
C TYR A 339 -9.29 -6.26 -8.58
N GLN A 340 -8.18 -7.02 -8.50
CA GLN A 340 -8.25 -8.49 -8.63
C GLN A 340 -9.05 -9.12 -7.50
N GLY A 341 -8.97 -8.57 -6.30
CA GLY A 341 -9.74 -9.05 -5.14
C GLY A 341 -11.23 -8.85 -5.33
N ILE A 342 -11.66 -7.61 -5.61
CA ILE A 342 -13.08 -7.28 -5.73
C ILE A 342 -13.74 -7.99 -6.93
N THR A 343 -13.07 -8.06 -8.08
CA THR A 343 -13.60 -8.69 -9.30
C THR A 343 -13.77 -10.21 -9.20
N THR A 344 -13.23 -10.84 -8.17
CA THR A 344 -13.44 -12.27 -7.84
C THR A 344 -14.34 -12.47 -6.62
N SER A 345 -15.01 -11.43 -6.17
CA SER A 345 -15.95 -11.49 -5.06
C SER A 345 -17.35 -11.82 -5.55
N PRO A 346 -18.12 -12.70 -4.86
CA PRO A 346 -19.49 -13.01 -5.27
C PRO A 346 -20.41 -11.80 -5.40
N CYS A 347 -20.20 -10.75 -4.58
CA CYS A 347 -20.97 -9.51 -4.63
C CYS A 347 -20.73 -8.73 -5.94
N TYR A 348 -19.55 -8.88 -6.55
CA TYR A 348 -19.24 -8.30 -7.84
C TYR A 348 -19.71 -9.19 -8.99
N GLU A 349 -19.41 -10.49 -8.94
CA GLU A 349 -19.72 -11.44 -10.03
C GLU A 349 -21.23 -11.67 -10.23
N LYS A 350 -22.00 -11.64 -9.14
CA LYS A 350 -23.43 -11.94 -9.13
C LYS A 350 -24.33 -10.74 -8.82
N GLY A 351 -23.73 -9.63 -8.46
CA GLY A 351 -24.42 -8.39 -8.09
C GLY A 351 -23.91 -7.19 -8.85
N THR A 352 -24.01 -6.03 -8.25
CA THR A 352 -23.64 -4.75 -8.84
C THR A 352 -22.60 -3.99 -8.01
N LEU A 353 -21.83 -4.71 -7.19
CA LEU A 353 -20.80 -4.09 -6.36
C LEU A 353 -19.75 -3.41 -7.22
N SER A 354 -19.42 -2.17 -6.89
CA SER A 354 -18.29 -1.43 -7.46
C SER A 354 -17.44 -0.84 -6.34
N CYS A 355 -16.30 -0.26 -6.67
CA CYS A 355 -15.48 0.49 -5.70
C CYS A 355 -16.30 1.63 -5.07
N LEU A 356 -17.14 2.30 -5.87
CA LEU A 356 -17.98 3.41 -5.41
C LEU A 356 -19.14 2.99 -4.50
N SER A 357 -19.39 1.69 -4.33
CA SER A 357 -20.36 1.22 -3.33
C SER A 357 -19.89 1.49 -1.88
N CYS A 358 -18.59 1.72 -1.67
CA CYS A 358 -18.01 2.00 -0.36
C CYS A 358 -17.16 3.27 -0.34
N HIS A 359 -16.50 3.60 -1.47
CA HIS A 359 -15.57 4.72 -1.58
C HIS A 359 -16.23 5.92 -2.25
N VAL A 360 -15.89 7.12 -1.75
CA VAL A 360 -16.31 8.39 -2.33
C VAL A 360 -15.08 9.26 -2.59
N MET A 361 -14.98 9.76 -3.83
CA MET A 361 -13.79 10.51 -4.24
C MET A 361 -13.88 12.01 -3.92
N HIS A 362 -15.08 12.50 -3.66
CA HIS A 362 -15.35 13.90 -3.30
C HIS A 362 -16.02 13.97 -1.94
N GLY A 363 -15.32 14.45 -0.90
CA GLY A 363 -15.88 14.68 0.43
C GLY A 363 -15.80 13.50 1.42
N GLY A 364 -15.25 12.37 1.02
CA GLY A 364 -15.01 11.24 1.93
C GLY A 364 -13.91 11.49 2.95
N ASP A 365 -13.82 10.58 3.92
CA ASP A 365 -12.68 10.57 4.85
C ASP A 365 -11.37 10.35 4.11
N VAL A 366 -10.42 11.24 4.28
CA VAL A 366 -9.11 11.21 3.61
C VAL A 366 -8.39 9.86 3.79
N ARG A 367 -8.54 9.22 4.96
CA ARG A 367 -7.94 7.90 5.24
C ARG A 367 -8.76 6.75 4.65
N GLY A 368 -8.65 6.51 3.38
CA GLY A 368 -9.30 5.42 2.64
C GLY A 368 -10.45 5.87 1.77
N GLN A 369 -10.79 7.16 1.78
CA GLN A 369 -11.86 7.75 0.95
C GLN A 369 -13.20 7.02 1.07
N LEU A 370 -13.50 6.54 2.28
CA LEU A 370 -14.80 5.97 2.61
C LEU A 370 -15.76 7.08 3.03
N GLU A 371 -17.01 6.92 2.69
CA GLU A 371 -18.05 7.62 3.44
C GLU A 371 -17.97 7.24 4.92
N PRO A 372 -18.17 8.18 5.86
CA PRO A 372 -18.02 7.89 7.28
C PRO A 372 -18.80 6.66 7.74
N GLU A 373 -20.02 6.50 7.22
CA GLU A 373 -20.91 5.38 7.53
C GLU A 373 -20.41 4.03 6.99
N MET A 374 -19.61 4.03 5.91
CA MET A 374 -19.08 2.82 5.28
C MET A 374 -17.86 2.24 6.02
N ARG A 375 -17.42 2.85 7.10
CA ARG A 375 -16.37 2.30 7.97
C ARG A 375 -16.82 1.14 8.85
N GLY A 376 -18.12 1.01 9.06
CA GLY A 376 -18.74 -0.06 9.86
C GLY A 376 -19.53 -1.04 9.01
N ASN A 377 -20.46 -1.70 9.66
CA ASN A 377 -21.30 -2.73 9.05
C ASN A 377 -22.23 -2.20 7.95
N ARG A 378 -22.53 -0.89 7.93
CA ARG A 378 -23.35 -0.29 6.89
C ARG A 378 -22.84 -0.55 5.48
N ALA A 379 -21.51 -0.64 5.30
CA ALA A 379 -20.91 -1.00 4.00
C ALA A 379 -21.47 -2.31 3.42
N CYS A 380 -21.87 -3.24 4.28
CA CYS A 380 -22.44 -4.53 3.88
C CYS A 380 -23.98 -4.51 3.98
N LEU A 381 -24.52 -3.91 5.04
CA LEU A 381 -25.94 -3.92 5.36
C LEU A 381 -26.78 -3.09 4.40
N GLN A 382 -26.19 -2.21 3.59
CA GLN A 382 -26.90 -1.52 2.51
C GLN A 382 -27.48 -2.48 1.45
N CYS A 383 -26.91 -3.70 1.34
CA CYS A 383 -27.38 -4.77 0.45
C CYS A 383 -27.87 -6.00 1.21
N HIS A 384 -27.35 -6.24 2.41
CA HIS A 384 -27.66 -7.40 3.27
C HIS A 384 -28.55 -6.99 4.45
N GLU A 385 -29.67 -6.31 4.17
CA GLU A 385 -30.57 -5.74 5.19
C GLU A 385 -31.10 -6.81 6.17
N ASP A 386 -31.38 -8.01 5.70
CA ASP A 386 -31.90 -9.09 6.55
C ASP A 386 -30.91 -9.51 7.65
N ILE A 387 -29.61 -9.50 7.35
CA ILE A 387 -28.57 -9.76 8.36
C ILE A 387 -28.54 -8.63 9.39
N GLY A 388 -28.83 -7.39 8.95
CA GLY A 388 -28.90 -6.21 9.82
C GLY A 388 -29.97 -6.28 10.91
N LYS A 389 -31.02 -7.12 10.73
CA LYS A 389 -32.09 -7.29 11.72
C LYS A 389 -31.61 -8.03 12.98
N ASP A 390 -30.64 -8.94 12.84
CA ASP A 390 -30.00 -9.63 13.96
C ASP A 390 -28.56 -10.02 13.60
N VAL A 391 -27.66 -9.05 13.75
CA VAL A 391 -26.22 -9.23 13.48
C VAL A 391 -25.63 -10.32 14.39
N GLN A 392 -26.07 -10.42 15.64
CA GLN A 392 -25.60 -11.42 16.60
C GLN A 392 -25.95 -12.85 16.16
N ALA A 393 -27.17 -13.05 15.66
CA ALA A 393 -27.57 -14.36 15.15
C ALA A 393 -26.72 -14.82 13.96
N HIS A 394 -26.24 -13.89 13.12
CA HIS A 394 -25.32 -14.19 12.03
C HIS A 394 -23.87 -14.38 12.52
N THR A 395 -23.33 -13.45 13.29
CA THR A 395 -21.92 -13.42 13.67
C THR A 395 -21.55 -14.35 14.83
N LYS A 396 -22.54 -14.70 15.66
CA LYS A 396 -22.36 -15.48 16.91
C LYS A 396 -21.46 -14.77 17.95
N HIS A 397 -21.29 -13.44 17.81
CA HIS A 397 -20.52 -12.59 18.70
C HIS A 397 -21.40 -11.50 19.30
N ASP A 398 -20.96 -10.92 20.42
CA ASP A 398 -21.59 -9.76 21.00
C ASP A 398 -21.66 -8.63 19.97
N PRO A 399 -22.82 -7.98 19.77
CA PRO A 399 -23.00 -6.92 18.76
C PRO A 399 -22.03 -5.75 18.88
N GLN A 400 -21.53 -5.47 20.08
CA GLN A 400 -20.58 -4.39 20.32
C GLN A 400 -19.11 -4.83 20.21
N SER A 401 -18.84 -6.12 20.07
CA SER A 401 -17.49 -6.64 19.91
C SER A 401 -16.97 -6.45 18.47
N THR A 402 -15.65 -6.49 18.33
CA THR A 402 -15.00 -6.52 17.01
C THR A 402 -15.39 -7.76 16.19
N GLY A 403 -15.79 -8.86 16.85
CA GLY A 403 -16.28 -10.07 16.20
C GLY A 403 -17.61 -9.89 15.45
N SER A 404 -18.36 -8.81 15.72
CA SER A 404 -19.59 -8.47 15.00
C SER A 404 -19.37 -7.46 13.85
N GLN A 405 -18.10 -7.14 13.50
CA GLN A 405 -17.78 -6.33 12.33
C GLN A 405 -17.70 -7.21 11.08
N CYS A 406 -18.58 -6.99 10.10
CA CYS A 406 -18.67 -7.78 8.87
C CYS A 406 -17.31 -7.91 8.16
N MET A 407 -16.58 -6.80 8.06
CA MET A 407 -15.30 -6.76 7.37
C MET A 407 -14.21 -7.59 8.07
N ASP A 408 -14.29 -7.86 9.39
CA ASP A 408 -13.26 -8.62 10.10
C ASP A 408 -13.32 -10.13 9.75
N CYS A 409 -14.49 -10.61 9.36
CA CYS A 409 -14.69 -11.98 8.88
C CYS A 409 -14.57 -12.11 7.35
N HIS A 410 -15.23 -11.21 6.59
CA HIS A 410 -15.38 -11.33 5.13
C HIS A 410 -14.30 -10.63 4.32
N MET A 411 -13.53 -9.71 4.94
CA MET A 411 -12.40 -8.98 4.37
C MET A 411 -11.22 -9.03 5.36
N PRO A 412 -10.68 -10.23 5.64
CA PRO A 412 -9.64 -10.38 6.65
C PRO A 412 -8.42 -9.51 6.33
N ARG A 413 -7.67 -9.16 7.36
CA ARG A 413 -6.47 -8.34 7.20
C ARG A 413 -5.37 -9.13 6.51
N MET A 414 -4.66 -8.44 5.61
CA MET A 414 -3.54 -8.99 4.85
C MET A 414 -2.41 -7.97 4.78
N VAL A 415 -1.21 -8.40 4.43
CA VAL A 415 -0.06 -7.53 4.28
C VAL A 415 -0.29 -6.56 3.12
N PHE A 416 -0.08 -5.29 3.41
CA PHE A 416 0.23 -4.30 2.41
C PHE A 416 1.76 -4.29 2.22
N GLY A 417 2.24 -4.38 1.01
CA GLY A 417 3.65 -4.64 0.67
C GLY A 417 4.72 -3.77 1.33
N VAL A 418 4.35 -2.73 2.06
CA VAL A 418 5.22 -1.78 2.74
C VAL A 418 4.89 -1.77 4.23
N VAL A 419 5.16 -2.87 4.94
CA VAL A 419 5.00 -3.08 6.41
C VAL A 419 3.66 -2.62 6.99
N GLU A 420 2.66 -2.55 6.18
CA GLU A 420 1.31 -2.17 6.60
C GLU A 420 0.32 -3.31 6.36
N ILE A 421 -0.73 -3.29 7.14
CA ILE A 421 -1.81 -4.26 7.04
C ILE A 421 -3.06 -3.53 6.57
N HIS A 422 -3.67 -4.05 5.51
CA HIS A 422 -4.97 -3.58 5.06
C HIS A 422 -5.97 -4.73 4.94
N ARG A 423 -7.20 -4.44 4.53
CA ARG A 423 -8.23 -5.44 4.32
C ARG A 423 -8.10 -6.08 2.94
N SER A 424 -8.30 -7.37 2.86
CA SER A 424 -8.51 -8.05 1.57
C SER A 424 -9.76 -7.48 0.89
N HIS A 425 -9.65 -7.13 -0.39
CA HIS A 425 -10.79 -6.73 -1.21
C HIS A 425 -11.49 -7.91 -1.90
N LYS A 426 -11.03 -9.14 -1.68
CA LYS A 426 -11.83 -10.33 -1.98
C LYS A 426 -12.80 -10.55 -0.83
N ILE A 427 -14.06 -10.22 -1.06
CA ILE A 427 -15.15 -10.40 -0.11
C ILE A 427 -15.62 -11.84 -0.24
N GLU A 428 -15.44 -12.64 0.80
CA GLU A 428 -15.77 -14.06 0.79
C GLU A 428 -16.12 -14.60 2.17
N ASN A 429 -16.76 -15.77 2.23
CA ASN A 429 -17.01 -16.43 3.49
C ASN A 429 -15.72 -17.05 4.06
N PRO A 430 -15.44 -16.86 5.36
CA PRO A 430 -14.33 -17.54 6.04
C PRO A 430 -14.42 -19.07 5.86
N ASN A 431 -13.28 -19.71 5.60
CA ASN A 431 -13.22 -21.17 5.50
C ASN A 431 -11.89 -21.67 6.07
N PRO A 432 -11.86 -22.10 7.35
CA PRO A 432 -10.64 -22.50 8.02
C PRO A 432 -9.89 -23.65 7.34
N ALA A 433 -10.60 -24.61 6.74
CA ALA A 433 -9.97 -25.72 6.03
C ALA A 433 -9.23 -25.24 4.78
N ARG A 434 -9.92 -24.49 3.92
CA ARG A 434 -9.32 -23.90 2.72
C ARG A 434 -8.15 -23.02 3.08
N ASP A 435 -8.32 -22.14 4.09
CA ASP A 435 -7.29 -21.16 4.45
C ASP A 435 -6.03 -21.85 4.96
N ALA A 436 -6.15 -22.86 5.83
CA ALA A 436 -5.02 -23.68 6.29
C ALA A 436 -4.34 -24.44 5.14
N GLU A 437 -5.10 -25.12 4.28
CA GLU A 437 -4.57 -25.92 3.16
C GLU A 437 -3.92 -25.08 2.07
N LYS A 438 -4.31 -23.81 1.95
CA LYS A 438 -3.73 -22.84 1.00
C LYS A 438 -2.68 -21.92 1.62
N GLY A 439 -2.40 -22.08 2.92
CA GLY A 439 -1.45 -21.25 3.64
C GLY A 439 -1.92 -19.82 3.88
N ARG A 440 -3.22 -19.57 3.85
CA ARG A 440 -3.80 -18.25 4.05
C ARG A 440 -4.01 -17.96 5.54
N PRO A 441 -3.81 -16.72 6.01
CA PRO A 441 -4.30 -16.30 7.31
C PRO A 441 -5.82 -16.43 7.38
N ASN A 442 -6.32 -17.04 8.45
CA ASN A 442 -7.75 -17.25 8.62
C ASN A 442 -8.37 -16.15 9.50
N ALA A 443 -9.55 -15.66 9.12
CA ALA A 443 -10.24 -14.58 9.81
C ALA A 443 -10.48 -14.87 11.30
N CYS A 444 -10.83 -16.11 11.67
CA CYS A 444 -11.06 -16.50 13.07
C CYS A 444 -9.76 -16.42 13.87
N THR A 445 -8.67 -17.03 13.36
CA THR A 445 -7.40 -17.14 14.07
C THR A 445 -6.57 -15.85 14.05
N LEU A 446 -6.94 -14.86 13.24
CA LEU A 446 -6.40 -13.49 13.32
C LEU A 446 -6.89 -12.72 14.56
N CYS A 447 -8.00 -13.16 15.20
CA CYS A 447 -8.49 -12.61 16.47
C CYS A 447 -8.30 -13.61 17.62
N HIS A 448 -8.62 -14.89 17.41
CA HIS A 448 -8.43 -15.99 18.36
C HIS A 448 -7.02 -16.57 18.20
N LEU A 449 -6.04 -15.80 18.62
CA LEU A 449 -4.62 -16.05 18.34
C LEU A 449 -4.03 -17.28 19.03
N ASP A 450 -4.68 -17.75 20.09
CA ASP A 450 -4.37 -18.96 20.85
C ASP A 450 -5.03 -20.22 20.28
N LYS A 451 -5.82 -20.10 19.22
CA LYS A 451 -6.59 -21.20 18.65
C LYS A 451 -5.99 -21.74 17.35
N SER A 452 -6.21 -23.05 17.15
CA SER A 452 -5.74 -23.79 15.98
C SER A 452 -6.71 -23.72 14.81
N PRO A 453 -6.25 -24.03 13.58
CA PRO A 453 -7.14 -24.20 12.42
C PRO A 453 -8.20 -25.29 12.64
N LEU A 454 -7.89 -26.34 13.41
CA LEU A 454 -8.86 -27.38 13.77
C LEU A 454 -9.98 -26.83 14.64
N TRP A 455 -9.64 -26.04 15.65
CA TRP A 455 -10.63 -25.36 16.50
C TRP A 455 -11.54 -24.47 15.67
N ALA A 456 -10.96 -23.65 14.77
CA ALA A 456 -11.73 -22.75 13.93
C ALA A 456 -12.72 -23.52 13.03
N ALA A 457 -12.27 -24.63 12.42
CA ALA A 457 -13.13 -25.47 11.59
C ALA A 457 -14.26 -26.13 12.38
N ASP A 458 -13.97 -26.63 13.61
CA ASP A 458 -14.99 -27.24 14.48
C ASP A 458 -16.02 -26.21 14.93
N LYS A 459 -15.59 -24.98 15.28
CA LYS A 459 -16.50 -23.88 15.65
C LYS A 459 -17.34 -23.41 14.47
N MET A 460 -16.77 -23.33 13.27
CA MET A 460 -17.53 -22.99 12.07
C MET A 460 -18.61 -24.05 11.79
N ARG A 461 -18.29 -25.34 11.94
CA ARG A 461 -19.27 -26.43 11.77
C ARG A 461 -20.36 -26.39 12.84
N GLU A 462 -19.99 -26.18 14.10
CA GLU A 462 -20.93 -26.04 15.23
C GLU A 462 -21.92 -24.91 15.04
N LEU A 463 -21.45 -23.74 14.57
CA LEU A 463 -22.21 -22.49 14.57
C LEU A 463 -22.91 -22.18 13.24
N TRP A 464 -22.35 -22.67 12.11
CA TRP A 464 -22.87 -22.38 10.76
C TRP A 464 -23.13 -23.62 9.89
N GLY A 465 -22.93 -24.83 10.44
CA GLY A 465 -23.37 -26.08 9.83
C GLY A 465 -22.28 -26.93 9.18
N ASP A 466 -22.69 -28.13 8.73
CA ASP A 466 -21.82 -29.23 8.33
C ASP A 466 -21.01 -29.02 7.04
N ALA A 467 -21.25 -27.94 6.32
CA ALA A 467 -20.43 -27.57 5.14
C ALA A 467 -18.96 -27.27 5.49
N TYR A 468 -18.67 -26.95 6.76
CA TYR A 468 -17.33 -26.69 7.25
C TYR A 468 -16.67 -27.99 7.73
N VAL A 469 -15.52 -28.29 7.10
CA VAL A 469 -14.74 -29.51 7.39
C VAL A 469 -13.39 -29.13 8.02
N ARG A 470 -12.77 -30.11 8.70
CA ARG A 470 -11.42 -29.92 9.24
C ARG A 470 -10.38 -29.88 8.12
N PRO A 471 -9.34 -29.03 8.22
CA PRO A 471 -8.20 -29.05 7.30
C PRO A 471 -7.43 -30.37 7.42
N LYS A 472 -6.84 -30.81 6.30
CA LYS A 472 -6.04 -32.04 6.22
C LYS A 472 -4.54 -31.79 6.30
N SER A 473 -4.08 -30.59 5.92
CA SER A 473 -2.67 -30.27 5.83
C SER A 473 -2.44 -28.76 5.88
N ARG A 474 -1.17 -28.38 6.02
CA ARG A 474 -0.65 -27.02 5.80
C ARG A 474 0.54 -27.09 4.85
N PRO A 475 0.76 -26.06 3.99
CA PRO A 475 1.93 -26.02 3.10
C PRO A 475 3.27 -26.01 3.84
N ASP A 476 3.33 -25.35 5.01
CA ASP A 476 4.51 -25.25 5.89
C ASP A 476 4.73 -26.50 6.75
N LYS A 477 3.86 -27.50 6.65
CA LYS A 477 3.92 -28.76 7.40
C LYS A 477 3.86 -28.64 8.93
N ALA A 478 3.56 -27.43 9.46
CA ALA A 478 3.35 -27.26 10.89
C ALA A 478 2.13 -28.07 11.37
N PRO A 479 2.12 -28.56 12.63
CA PRO A 479 0.99 -29.29 13.19
C PRO A 479 -0.30 -28.45 13.16
N LEU A 480 -1.41 -29.08 12.79
CA LEU A 480 -2.72 -28.43 12.67
C LEU A 480 -3.38 -28.15 14.04
N ASP A 481 -2.91 -28.77 15.10
CA ASP A 481 -3.37 -28.58 16.48
C ASP A 481 -2.67 -27.44 17.21
N LEU A 482 -1.59 -26.88 16.63
CA LEU A 482 -0.97 -25.67 17.15
C LEU A 482 -1.82 -24.43 16.89
N PRO A 483 -1.75 -23.39 17.75
CA PRO A 483 -2.31 -22.10 17.44
C PRO A 483 -1.81 -21.60 16.09
N ASP A 484 -2.74 -21.18 15.24
CA ASP A 484 -2.42 -20.79 13.85
C ASP A 484 -1.45 -19.61 13.78
N SER A 485 -1.58 -18.67 14.75
CA SER A 485 -0.64 -17.57 14.92
C SER A 485 0.79 -18.05 15.19
N VAL A 486 0.95 -19.00 16.11
CA VAL A 486 2.25 -19.55 16.51
C VAL A 486 2.88 -20.33 15.36
N ALA A 487 2.11 -21.24 14.75
CA ALA A 487 2.56 -22.01 13.59
C ALA A 487 2.98 -21.08 12.45
N SER A 488 2.14 -20.10 12.10
CA SER A 488 2.42 -19.17 10.99
C SER A 488 3.60 -18.24 11.27
N ILE A 489 3.78 -17.77 12.52
CA ILE A 489 4.92 -16.92 12.90
C ILE A 489 6.23 -17.72 12.86
N LEU A 490 6.23 -18.97 13.31
CA LEU A 490 7.46 -19.77 13.43
C LEU A 490 7.83 -20.50 12.13
N SER A 491 6.88 -21.01 11.36
CA SER A 491 7.13 -21.84 10.16
C SER A 491 6.64 -21.25 8.85
N GLY A 492 5.81 -20.21 8.90
CA GLY A 492 5.21 -19.60 7.72
C GLY A 492 6.21 -18.85 6.83
N ASP A 493 5.74 -18.47 5.65
CA ASP A 493 6.47 -17.57 4.78
C ASP A 493 6.44 -16.11 5.31
N PRO A 494 7.22 -15.17 4.76
CA PRO A 494 7.29 -13.82 5.29
C PRO A 494 5.95 -13.08 5.38
N VAL A 495 5.00 -13.34 4.46
CA VAL A 495 3.67 -12.71 4.49
C VAL A 495 2.84 -13.24 5.65
N GLN A 496 2.85 -14.56 5.88
CA GLN A 496 2.17 -15.18 7.02
C GLN A 496 2.76 -14.68 8.34
N ARG A 497 4.10 -14.68 8.47
CA ARG A 497 4.80 -14.25 9.68
C ARG A 497 4.45 -12.82 10.07
N VAL A 498 4.56 -11.87 9.12
CA VAL A 498 4.26 -10.45 9.43
C VAL A 498 2.78 -10.21 9.70
N THR A 499 1.88 -10.92 9.01
CA THR A 499 0.43 -10.78 9.21
C THR A 499 0.03 -11.20 10.61
N TYR A 500 0.45 -12.38 11.06
CA TYR A 500 0.15 -12.85 12.41
C TYR A 500 0.92 -12.10 13.49
N ALA A 501 2.18 -11.73 13.24
CA ALA A 501 2.91 -10.87 14.17
C ALA A 501 2.17 -9.55 14.41
N LYS A 502 1.61 -8.93 13.37
CA LYS A 502 0.82 -7.71 13.51
C LYS A 502 -0.51 -7.95 14.23
N ALA A 503 -1.19 -9.05 13.94
CA ALA A 503 -2.45 -9.42 14.58
C ALA A 503 -2.30 -9.57 16.11
N CYS A 504 -1.17 -10.12 16.56
CA CYS A 504 -0.87 -10.28 17.99
C CYS A 504 -0.85 -8.96 18.77
N GLY A 505 -0.47 -7.86 18.13
CA GLY A 505 -0.48 -6.52 18.76
C GLY A 505 -1.80 -5.76 18.60
N ALA A 506 -2.81 -6.32 17.94
CA ALA A 506 -4.08 -5.63 17.70
C ALA A 506 -4.92 -5.53 18.98
N GLU A 507 -5.51 -4.35 19.22
CA GLU A 507 -6.37 -4.10 20.38
C GLU A 507 -7.62 -5.00 20.42
N GLY A 508 -8.18 -5.33 19.26
CA GLY A 508 -9.37 -6.17 19.12
C GLY A 508 -9.11 -7.68 19.19
N SER A 509 -7.90 -8.13 19.53
CA SER A 509 -7.64 -9.57 19.67
C SER A 509 -8.34 -10.14 20.92
N ALA A 510 -8.88 -11.35 20.77
CA ALA A 510 -9.52 -12.09 21.89
C ALA A 510 -8.51 -12.74 22.84
N LEU A 511 -7.20 -12.48 22.66
CA LEU A 511 -6.14 -13.09 23.46
C LEU A 511 -6.13 -12.52 24.90
N VAL A 512 -6.22 -13.40 25.87
CA VAL A 512 -6.11 -13.10 27.30
C VAL A 512 -4.73 -13.49 27.84
N ALA A 513 -4.38 -13.01 29.05
CA ALA A 513 -3.05 -13.19 29.62
C ALA A 513 -2.69 -14.65 29.83
N GLU A 514 -3.66 -15.47 30.25
CA GLU A 514 -3.51 -16.89 30.53
C GLU A 514 -3.16 -17.70 29.28
N ASP A 515 -3.69 -17.30 28.12
CA ASP A 515 -3.52 -17.99 26.84
C ASP A 515 -2.37 -17.41 26.00
N ALA A 516 -1.75 -16.33 26.46
CA ALA A 516 -0.78 -15.56 25.67
C ALA A 516 0.63 -16.17 25.61
N ALA A 517 0.93 -17.18 26.42
CA ALA A 517 2.31 -17.66 26.61
C ALA A 517 2.99 -18.08 25.31
N LEU A 518 2.37 -18.95 24.50
CA LEU A 518 2.95 -19.42 23.24
C LEU A 518 3.07 -18.32 22.19
N VAL A 519 2.06 -17.44 22.12
CA VAL A 519 2.07 -16.30 21.21
C VAL A 519 3.24 -15.38 21.53
N ARG A 520 3.48 -15.12 22.81
CA ARG A 520 4.62 -14.31 23.29
C ARG A 520 5.96 -14.95 22.95
N VAL A 521 6.09 -16.26 23.15
CA VAL A 521 7.30 -17.03 22.76
C VAL A 521 7.56 -16.89 21.24
N ALA A 522 6.54 -17.10 20.42
CA ALA A 522 6.66 -16.97 18.97
C ALA A 522 7.11 -15.55 18.56
N LEU A 523 6.50 -14.50 19.15
CA LEU A 523 6.89 -13.11 18.88
C LEU A 523 8.32 -12.80 19.31
N HIS A 524 8.78 -13.32 20.48
CA HIS A 524 10.17 -13.13 20.91
C HIS A 524 11.16 -13.85 19.97
N ALA A 525 10.83 -15.05 19.50
CA ALA A 525 11.63 -15.74 18.49
C ALA A 525 11.73 -14.92 17.19
N THR A 526 10.67 -14.22 16.83
CA THR A 526 10.59 -13.38 15.62
C THR A 526 11.51 -12.14 15.70
N LEU A 527 11.99 -11.73 16.88
CA LEU A 527 13.03 -10.70 16.98
C LEU A 527 14.34 -11.14 16.34
N LEU A 528 14.53 -12.43 16.08
CA LEU A 528 15.69 -13.00 15.37
C LEU A 528 15.42 -13.23 13.87
N ASP A 529 14.25 -12.90 13.36
CA ASP A 529 13.88 -13.10 11.95
C ASP A 529 14.88 -12.43 11.00
N ALA A 530 15.09 -13.04 9.83
CA ALA A 530 15.96 -12.49 8.80
C ALA A 530 15.41 -11.19 8.17
N TYR A 531 14.08 -10.95 8.28
CA TYR A 531 13.39 -9.82 7.66
C TYR A 531 13.23 -8.66 8.64
N PRO A 532 13.85 -7.49 8.40
CA PRO A 532 13.74 -6.32 9.30
C PRO A 532 12.31 -5.86 9.53
N SER A 533 11.49 -5.90 8.48
CA SER A 533 10.06 -5.56 8.56
C SER A 533 9.29 -6.46 9.54
N ILE A 534 9.61 -7.75 9.57
CA ILE A 534 9.00 -8.72 10.49
C ILE A 534 9.47 -8.45 11.91
N ARG A 535 10.77 -8.22 12.11
CA ARG A 535 11.34 -7.87 13.43
C ARG A 535 10.71 -6.60 14.00
N TRP A 536 10.58 -5.55 13.17
CA TRP A 536 9.94 -4.29 13.57
C TRP A 536 8.47 -4.48 13.96
N THR A 537 7.73 -5.26 13.18
CA THR A 537 6.32 -5.58 13.47
C THR A 537 6.20 -6.38 14.76
N ALA A 538 7.06 -7.39 14.97
CA ALA A 538 7.09 -8.18 16.19
C ALA A 538 7.41 -7.34 17.43
N GLN A 539 8.39 -6.43 17.34
CA GLN A 539 8.70 -5.50 18.43
C GLN A 539 7.49 -4.64 18.82
N LYS A 540 6.83 -4.02 17.84
CA LYS A 540 5.63 -3.20 18.11
C LYS A 540 4.50 -4.01 18.72
N SER A 541 4.29 -5.22 18.22
CA SER A 541 3.24 -6.10 18.73
C SER A 541 3.56 -6.62 20.14
N LEU A 542 4.82 -6.92 20.43
CA LEU A 542 5.26 -7.24 21.79
C LEU A 542 5.06 -6.08 22.75
N LEU A 543 5.45 -4.86 22.37
CA LEU A 543 5.24 -3.67 23.20
C LEU A 543 3.75 -3.46 23.52
N ALA A 544 2.87 -3.61 22.54
CA ALA A 544 1.43 -3.48 22.74
C ALA A 544 0.88 -4.61 23.62
N LEU A 545 1.31 -5.84 23.39
CA LEU A 545 0.87 -7.02 24.14
C LEU A 545 1.38 -6.97 25.60
N GLU A 546 2.67 -6.69 25.81
CA GLU A 546 3.28 -6.62 27.13
C GLU A 546 2.73 -5.46 27.96
N SER A 547 2.45 -4.31 27.34
CA SER A 547 1.78 -3.19 27.99
C SER A 547 0.37 -3.58 28.47
N ARG A 548 -0.39 -4.28 27.62
CA ARG A 548 -1.75 -4.76 27.96
C ARG A 548 -1.75 -5.81 29.07
N LEU A 549 -0.74 -6.69 29.08
CA LEU A 549 -0.60 -7.76 30.07
C LEU A 549 0.18 -7.34 31.34
N ALA A 550 0.69 -6.11 31.39
CA ALA A 550 1.42 -5.53 32.52
C ALA A 550 2.63 -6.36 33.01
N THR A 551 3.40 -6.95 32.10
CA THR A 551 4.50 -7.88 32.42
C THR A 551 5.83 -7.22 32.79
N GLY A 552 5.99 -5.92 32.55
CA GLY A 552 7.18 -5.14 32.92
C GLY A 552 8.41 -5.33 32.02
N ILE A 553 8.30 -6.01 30.87
CA ILE A 553 9.39 -6.15 29.88
C ILE A 553 9.44 -4.94 28.92
N GLU A 554 8.38 -4.19 28.83
CA GLU A 554 8.18 -3.09 27.88
C GLU A 554 9.37 -2.11 27.76
N PRO A 555 10.01 -1.59 28.85
CA PRO A 555 11.13 -0.66 28.72
C PRO A 555 12.32 -1.24 27.94
N ALA A 556 12.65 -2.51 28.15
CA ALA A 556 13.77 -3.15 27.48
C ALA A 556 13.50 -3.39 25.98
N LEU A 557 12.24 -3.57 25.58
CA LEU A 557 11.84 -3.69 24.19
C LEU A 557 11.84 -2.35 23.46
N ARG A 558 11.64 -1.22 24.14
CA ARG A 558 11.68 0.11 23.53
C ARG A 558 13.06 0.47 23.01
N ASP A 559 14.09 0.10 23.75
CA ASP A 559 15.48 0.40 23.41
C ASP A 559 16.08 -0.56 22.37
N TRP A 560 15.38 -1.67 22.07
CA TRP A 560 15.83 -2.63 21.10
C TRP A 560 15.63 -2.11 19.67
N ARG A 561 16.68 -2.22 18.84
CA ARG A 561 16.68 -1.75 17.46
C ARG A 561 16.61 -2.94 16.48
N HIS A 562 15.53 -3.04 15.73
CA HIS A 562 15.32 -4.06 14.70
C HIS A 562 16.32 -3.96 13.54
N ASP A 563 16.88 -2.77 13.30
CA ASP A 563 17.83 -2.39 12.26
C ASP A 563 19.28 -2.23 12.79
N GLY A 564 19.50 -2.47 14.08
CA GLY A 564 20.81 -2.39 14.70
C GLY A 564 21.79 -3.50 14.23
N PRO A 565 23.08 -3.45 14.65
CA PRO A 565 24.07 -4.48 14.32
C PRO A 565 23.59 -5.89 14.70
N LYS A 566 23.78 -6.87 13.81
CA LYS A 566 23.25 -8.24 13.95
C LYS A 566 23.59 -8.87 15.30
N GLY A 567 24.86 -8.83 15.70
CA GLY A 567 25.31 -9.43 16.98
C GLY A 567 24.65 -8.79 18.20
N THR A 568 24.47 -7.47 18.19
CA THR A 568 23.76 -6.74 19.26
C THR A 568 22.30 -7.15 19.30
N ARG A 569 21.61 -7.17 18.15
CA ARG A 569 20.20 -7.59 18.05
C ARG A 569 20.00 -9.00 18.60
N GLU A 570 20.85 -9.93 18.19
CA GLU A 570 20.79 -11.34 18.62
C GLU A 570 21.04 -11.51 20.13
N SER A 571 22.04 -10.83 20.69
CA SER A 571 22.34 -10.94 22.11
C SER A 571 21.20 -10.41 22.98
N ILE A 572 20.59 -9.30 22.59
CA ILE A 572 19.46 -8.70 23.29
C ILE A 572 18.21 -9.59 23.15
N ALA A 573 17.89 -10.07 21.95
CA ALA A 573 16.73 -10.94 21.74
C ALA A 573 16.86 -12.27 22.51
N LYS A 574 18.03 -12.88 22.57
CA LYS A 574 18.30 -14.06 23.40
C LYS A 574 18.10 -13.78 24.90
N ARG A 575 18.54 -12.62 25.38
CA ARG A 575 18.33 -12.20 26.78
C ARG A 575 16.82 -12.04 27.08
N PHE A 576 16.03 -11.46 26.18
CA PHE A 576 14.58 -11.35 26.36
C PHE A 576 13.91 -12.72 26.46
N LEU A 577 14.29 -13.67 25.61
CA LEU A 577 13.78 -15.04 25.70
C LEU A 577 14.13 -15.71 27.05
N GLN A 578 15.36 -15.52 27.54
CA GLN A 578 15.79 -16.05 28.85
C GLN A 578 15.04 -15.40 30.01
N GLU A 579 14.83 -14.09 30.00
CA GLU A 579 14.05 -13.38 31.01
C GLU A 579 12.59 -13.80 30.97
N PHE A 580 12.02 -13.99 29.79
CA PHE A 580 10.68 -14.52 29.61
C PHE A 580 10.53 -15.91 30.23
N GLN A 581 11.47 -16.81 29.97
CA GLN A 581 11.51 -18.16 30.54
C GLN A 581 11.49 -18.12 32.08
N LYS A 582 12.29 -17.26 32.71
CA LYS A 582 12.35 -17.11 34.17
C LYS A 582 11.04 -16.60 34.80
N ARG A 583 10.28 -15.76 34.09
CA ARG A 583 9.03 -15.15 34.59
C ARG A 583 7.80 -16.03 34.32
N SER A 584 7.81 -16.79 33.24
CA SER A 584 6.68 -17.63 32.82
C SER A 584 6.42 -18.81 33.77
N THR A 585 7.44 -19.28 34.47
CA THR A 585 7.32 -20.36 35.47
C THR A 585 6.36 -20.02 36.62
N ASN A 586 6.07 -18.74 36.88
CA ASN A 586 5.20 -18.32 37.98
C ASN A 586 3.75 -17.96 37.57
N ALA A 587 3.47 -17.82 36.25
CA ALA A 587 2.19 -17.27 35.76
C ALA A 587 1.28 -18.27 35.02
N LEU A 588 1.78 -19.44 34.65
CA LEU A 588 1.06 -20.35 33.76
C LEU A 588 0.41 -21.50 34.53
N ARG A 589 -0.88 -21.37 34.84
CA ARG A 589 -1.70 -22.41 35.47
C ARG A 589 -2.67 -23.13 34.55
N ALA A 590 -2.70 -22.83 33.24
CA ALA A 590 -3.63 -23.47 32.31
C ALA A 590 -3.01 -24.68 31.63
N PRO A 591 -3.73 -25.81 31.52
CA PRO A 591 -3.27 -26.96 30.76
C PRO A 591 -3.28 -26.62 29.28
N MET A 592 -2.11 -26.34 28.73
CA MET A 592 -1.95 -26.15 27.30
C MET A 592 -1.46 -27.46 26.67
N PRO A 593 -2.18 -28.04 25.73
CA PRO A 593 -1.68 -29.15 24.95
C PRO A 593 -0.69 -28.62 23.91
N SER A 594 0.56 -28.33 24.30
CA SER A 594 1.51 -27.94 23.28
C SER A 594 2.87 -28.55 23.54
N LYS A 595 3.33 -29.23 22.52
CA LYS A 595 4.68 -29.75 22.40
C LYS A 595 5.76 -28.66 22.36
N LEU A 596 5.37 -27.36 22.45
CA LEU A 596 6.27 -26.21 22.44
C LEU A 596 6.61 -25.69 23.85
N LEU A 597 6.01 -26.26 24.88
CA LEU A 597 6.35 -25.96 26.25
C LEU A 597 6.96 -27.18 26.91
N SER A 598 8.04 -27.00 27.64
CA SER A 598 8.61 -28.01 28.51
C SER A 598 7.66 -28.30 29.69
N PRO A 599 7.82 -29.46 30.42
CA PRO A 599 7.04 -29.75 31.62
C PRO A 599 7.04 -28.63 32.65
N ASP A 600 8.10 -27.82 32.68
CA ASP A 600 8.25 -26.67 33.59
C ASP A 600 7.62 -25.38 33.02
N LEU A 601 6.80 -25.49 31.97
CA LEU A 601 6.13 -24.38 31.27
C LEU A 601 7.08 -23.35 30.67
N GLY A 602 8.36 -23.67 30.53
CA GLY A 602 9.31 -22.91 29.73
C GLY A 602 9.20 -23.23 28.24
N PRO A 603 9.71 -22.36 27.33
CA PRO A 603 9.71 -22.67 25.89
C PRO A 603 10.59 -23.90 25.60
N ASP A 604 10.03 -24.87 24.87
CA ASP A 604 10.82 -25.97 24.29
C ASP A 604 11.57 -25.45 23.07
N LEU A 605 12.83 -25.08 23.29
CA LEU A 605 13.68 -24.51 22.25
C LEU A 605 13.91 -25.48 21.08
N SER A 606 13.94 -26.81 21.33
CA SER A 606 14.11 -27.80 20.26
C SER A 606 12.91 -27.84 19.34
N ALA A 607 11.71 -27.80 19.92
CA ALA A 607 10.47 -27.77 19.15
C ALA A 607 10.28 -26.45 18.40
N ILE A 608 10.70 -25.31 18.99
CA ILE A 608 10.68 -24.00 18.33
C ILE A 608 11.65 -24.00 17.15
N ILE A 609 12.89 -24.47 17.33
CA ILE A 609 13.89 -24.59 16.26
C ILE A 609 13.36 -25.47 15.13
N ALA A 610 12.75 -26.60 15.45
CA ALA A 610 12.17 -27.50 14.44
C ALA A 610 11.07 -26.81 13.59
N LEU A 611 10.29 -25.88 14.16
CA LEU A 611 9.35 -25.06 13.40
C LEU A 611 10.05 -23.99 12.57
N LEU A 612 11.08 -23.34 13.11
CA LEU A 612 11.87 -22.34 12.38
C LEU A 612 12.56 -22.96 11.16
N ASP A 613 13.01 -24.20 11.25
CA ASP A 613 13.62 -24.97 10.15
C ASP A 613 12.63 -25.28 9.00
N LEU A 614 11.32 -25.21 9.27
CA LEU A 614 10.29 -25.34 8.23
C LEU A 614 10.08 -24.05 7.42
N GLN A 615 10.62 -22.92 7.85
CA GLN A 615 10.42 -21.64 7.16
C GLN A 615 10.86 -21.72 5.70
N SER A 616 9.99 -21.25 4.82
CA SER A 616 10.35 -21.07 3.42
C SER A 616 11.36 -19.91 3.28
N GLY A 617 12.55 -20.21 2.79
CA GLY A 617 13.56 -19.23 2.38
C GLY A 617 13.22 -18.50 1.07
N ARG A 618 12.02 -18.67 0.52
CA ARG A 618 11.61 -18.14 -0.75
C ARG A 618 11.41 -16.63 -0.66
N ALA A 619 12.26 -15.87 -1.34
CA ALA A 619 12.13 -14.42 -1.42
C ALA A 619 10.77 -14.03 -2.01
N ILE A 620 10.11 -13.06 -1.40
CA ILE A 620 8.86 -12.50 -1.90
C ILE A 620 9.18 -11.15 -2.52
N HIS A 621 9.04 -11.07 -3.84
CA HIS A 621 9.18 -9.82 -4.54
C HIS A 621 7.83 -9.08 -4.52
N ILE A 622 7.80 -7.97 -3.82
CA ILE A 622 6.70 -7.02 -3.89
C ILE A 622 6.91 -6.27 -5.22
N GLY A 623 6.05 -6.57 -6.18
CA GLY A 623 6.07 -5.85 -7.46
C GLY A 623 5.44 -4.47 -7.24
N GLU A 624 6.27 -3.45 -7.06
CA GLU A 624 5.91 -2.06 -7.30
C GLU A 624 6.47 -1.61 -8.63
#